data_19ff73c7086c26c2b2e401493b1d5244
#
_entry.id   19ff73c7086c26c2b2e401493b1d5244
#
_cell.length_a   1.000
_cell.length_b   1.000
_cell.length_c   1.000
_cell.angle_alpha   90.00
_cell.angle_beta   90.00
_cell.angle_gamma   90.00
#
_symmetry.space_group_name_H-M   'P 1'
#
loop_
_entity.id
_entity.type
_entity.pdbx_description
1 polymer ?
#
loop_
_entity_poly.entity_id
_entity_poly.type
_entity_poly.pdbx_seq_one_letter_code
_entity_poly.pdbx_strand_id
1 'polypeptide(L)'
;MLGTVTIALEAQNRGSLPAFPGRYLHAALFSILSHVDADEATWWHDIEGIKPFTVHLSFKESRQDSSIRCGDILYLHVSVWHSELWGLLEGIPEDLEVVFGRLRTSIIGIRYGAPFNLPLKVDNELELISRRLSAKQAKRITFEFMMPTSFNGTHGDITFPTSSLIFSSLVDKWNVGDMADVLDKDLIRSVAEKVTLERWEGHTKRVFYGRDRGLTGFVGKFTFNISKLTEEENQLITILALFGQHCGIGRLSSQGLGQVRVTLQNK
;
A
#
# COMPACT_ATOMS: atom_id res chain seq x y z
N MET A 1 -1.81 13.94 -6.59
CA MET A 1 -0.37 13.63 -6.33
C MET A 1 -0.22 12.14 -6.05
N LEU A 2 0.81 11.46 -6.59
CA LEU A 2 1.15 10.08 -6.27
C LEU A 2 2.67 9.96 -6.23
N GLY A 3 3.24 9.50 -5.12
CA GLY A 3 4.68 9.39 -4.96
C GLY A 3 5.08 8.29 -3.99
N THR A 4 6.34 7.89 -4.05
CA THR A 4 6.94 6.87 -3.18
C THR A 4 8.27 7.36 -2.63
N VAL A 5 8.49 7.17 -1.34
CA VAL A 5 9.75 7.45 -0.66
C VAL A 5 10.30 6.16 -0.09
N THR A 6 11.58 5.93 -0.27
CA THR A 6 12.31 4.83 0.38
C THR A 6 13.36 5.41 1.32
N ILE A 7 13.22 5.12 2.60
CA ILE A 7 14.12 5.56 3.67
C ILE A 7 15.00 4.36 4.03
N ALA A 8 16.30 4.50 3.81
CA ALA A 8 17.30 3.50 4.20
C ALA A 8 17.70 3.73 5.66
N LEU A 9 17.57 2.69 6.47
CA LEU A 9 17.76 2.70 7.92
C LEU A 9 18.84 1.69 8.28
N GLU A 10 19.88 2.13 9.02
CA GLU A 10 20.90 1.25 9.56
C GLU A 10 20.61 0.94 11.04
N ALA A 11 20.56 -0.33 11.38
CA ALA A 11 20.34 -0.77 12.76
C ALA A 11 21.54 -0.44 13.65
N GLN A 12 21.30 0.27 14.77
CA GLN A 12 22.31 0.72 15.72
C GLN A 12 22.49 -0.26 16.89
N ASN A 13 21.57 -1.21 17.04
CA ASN A 13 21.64 -2.24 18.06
C ASN A 13 21.08 -3.57 17.55
N ARG A 14 21.31 -4.64 18.30
CA ARG A 14 20.63 -5.91 18.05
C ARG A 14 19.17 -5.83 18.51
N GLY A 15 18.26 -6.34 17.69
CA GLY A 15 16.83 -6.37 18.01
C GLY A 15 16.06 -7.38 17.16
N SER A 16 14.75 -7.31 17.24
CA SER A 16 13.84 -8.08 16.39
C SER A 16 12.55 -7.30 16.19
N LEU A 17 11.91 -7.53 15.06
CA LEU A 17 10.56 -7.05 14.79
C LEU A 17 9.58 -8.23 14.83
N PRO A 18 8.31 -7.99 15.20
CA PRO A 18 7.29 -9.03 15.10
C PRO A 18 7.10 -9.43 13.63
N ALA A 19 6.55 -10.62 13.42
CA ALA A 19 6.26 -11.14 12.06
C ALA A 19 5.39 -10.18 11.22
N PHE A 20 4.56 -9.38 11.87
CA PHE A 20 3.85 -8.25 11.27
C PHE A 20 4.17 -6.95 12.05
N PRO A 21 5.08 -6.12 11.54
CA PRO A 21 5.55 -4.92 12.24
C PRO A 21 4.67 -3.67 11.98
N GLY A 22 3.52 -3.78 11.33
CA GLY A 22 2.74 -2.67 10.79
C GLY A 22 2.52 -1.49 11.75
N ARG A 23 2.23 -1.75 13.03
CA ARG A 23 2.09 -0.67 14.03
C ARG A 23 3.40 0.04 14.34
N TYR A 24 4.51 -0.69 14.33
CA TYR A 24 5.83 -0.09 14.50
C TYR A 24 6.21 0.78 13.30
N LEU A 25 5.86 0.33 12.08
CA LEU A 25 6.13 1.09 10.86
C LEU A 25 5.31 2.39 10.84
N HIS A 26 4.02 2.29 11.20
CA HIS A 26 3.14 3.45 11.31
C HIS A 26 3.66 4.44 12.35
N ALA A 27 4.02 3.98 13.55
CA ALA A 27 4.57 4.84 14.61
C ALA A 27 5.91 5.46 14.21
N ALA A 28 6.78 4.70 13.56
CA ALA A 28 8.06 5.20 13.07
C ALA A 28 7.89 6.29 12.01
N LEU A 29 6.95 6.12 11.06
CA LEU A 29 6.64 7.15 10.08
C LEU A 29 6.23 8.45 10.78
N PHE A 30 5.28 8.40 11.71
CA PHE A 30 4.82 9.61 12.39
C PHE A 30 5.88 10.21 13.32
N SER A 31 6.76 9.39 13.91
CA SER A 31 7.94 9.91 14.61
C SER A 31 8.88 10.68 13.68
N ILE A 32 9.11 10.19 12.47
CA ILE A 32 9.91 10.89 11.45
C ILE A 32 9.22 12.21 11.06
N LEU A 33 7.94 12.16 10.70
CA LEU A 33 7.19 13.36 10.28
C LEU A 33 7.11 14.42 11.36
N SER A 34 7.04 14.04 12.65
CA SER A 34 7.04 14.98 13.78
C SER A 34 8.34 15.78 13.94
N HIS A 35 9.44 15.33 13.35
CA HIS A 35 10.70 16.10 13.30
C HIS A 35 10.67 17.14 12.17
N VAL A 36 9.76 17.03 11.22
CA VAL A 36 9.57 18.00 10.16
C VAL A 36 8.56 19.06 10.61
N ASP A 37 7.36 18.61 10.99
CA ASP A 37 6.30 19.42 11.55
C ASP A 37 5.45 18.58 12.52
N ALA A 38 5.53 18.91 13.82
CA ALA A 38 4.87 18.12 14.86
C ALA A 38 3.33 18.30 14.86
N ASP A 39 2.85 19.48 14.54
CA ASP A 39 1.41 19.79 14.54
C ASP A 39 0.75 19.13 13.33
N GLU A 40 1.35 19.25 12.16
CA GLU A 40 0.86 18.61 10.96
C GLU A 40 0.93 17.08 11.03
N ALA A 41 2.04 16.53 11.56
CA ALA A 41 2.16 15.09 11.79
C ALA A 41 1.09 14.56 12.75
N THR A 42 0.76 15.32 13.81
CA THR A 42 -0.31 14.96 14.75
C THR A 42 -1.68 15.00 14.07
N TRP A 43 -1.94 16.01 13.27
CA TRP A 43 -3.18 16.10 12.50
C TRP A 43 -3.36 14.89 11.57
N TRP A 44 -2.33 14.53 10.79
CA TRP A 44 -2.36 13.35 9.92
C TRP A 44 -2.48 12.04 10.71
N HIS A 45 -1.89 11.97 11.90
CA HIS A 45 -2.03 10.80 12.77
C HIS A 45 -3.46 10.62 13.27
N ASP A 46 -4.14 11.70 13.62
CA ASP A 46 -5.45 11.67 14.31
C ASP A 46 -6.64 11.65 13.33
N ILE A 47 -6.42 11.89 12.03
CA ILE A 47 -7.47 11.74 11.02
C ILE A 47 -8.12 10.36 11.14
N GLU A 48 -9.44 10.35 11.27
CA GLU A 48 -10.24 9.14 11.25
C GLU A 48 -10.42 8.62 9.80
N GLY A 49 -10.56 7.30 9.65
CA GLY A 49 -10.86 6.67 8.37
C GLY A 49 -9.61 6.27 7.57
N ILE A 50 -9.66 6.51 6.27
CA ILE A 50 -8.60 6.14 5.33
C ILE A 50 -7.52 7.21 5.33
N LYS A 51 -6.28 6.79 5.56
CA LYS A 51 -5.12 7.67 5.48
C LYS A 51 -4.49 7.55 4.08
N PRO A 52 -4.11 8.68 3.43
CA PRO A 52 -3.61 8.66 2.05
C PRO A 52 -2.14 8.23 1.94
N PHE A 53 -1.77 7.19 2.66
CA PHE A 53 -0.45 6.58 2.59
C PHE A 53 -0.46 5.09 2.92
N THR A 54 0.57 4.39 2.48
CA THR A 54 0.92 3.03 2.91
C THR A 54 2.35 2.97 3.39
N VAL A 55 2.64 2.03 4.28
CA VAL A 55 4.00 1.73 4.73
C VAL A 55 4.35 0.27 4.48
N HIS A 56 5.60 0.03 4.15
CA HIS A 56 6.14 -1.32 3.98
C HIS A 56 7.60 -1.37 4.42
N LEU A 57 8.03 -2.52 4.93
CA LEU A 57 9.43 -2.75 5.31
C LEU A 57 10.02 -3.86 4.46
N SER A 58 11.24 -3.63 3.96
CA SER A 58 12.05 -4.68 3.36
C SER A 58 13.48 -4.66 3.94
N PHE A 59 14.22 -5.73 3.72
CA PHE A 59 15.60 -5.85 4.15
C PHE A 59 16.52 -5.90 2.92
N LYS A 60 17.72 -5.39 3.05
CA LYS A 60 18.75 -5.46 1.99
C LYS A 60 19.04 -6.91 1.59
N GLU A 61 19.07 -7.81 2.57
CA GLU A 61 19.29 -9.23 2.37
C GLU A 61 18.04 -10.02 2.73
N SER A 62 17.72 -11.07 1.95
CA SER A 62 16.64 -11.98 2.29
C SER A 62 16.96 -12.71 3.59
N ARG A 63 16.03 -12.71 4.55
CA ARG A 63 16.23 -13.30 5.88
C ARG A 63 15.23 -14.40 6.13
N GLN A 64 15.71 -15.43 6.81
CA GLN A 64 14.87 -16.55 7.28
C GLN A 64 14.39 -16.32 8.72
N ASP A 65 15.06 -15.44 9.49
CA ASP A 65 14.72 -15.13 10.87
C ASP A 65 14.34 -13.65 11.05
N SER A 66 13.69 -13.35 12.17
CA SER A 66 13.29 -11.99 12.55
C SER A 66 14.39 -11.22 13.30
N SER A 67 15.60 -11.78 13.44
CA SER A 67 16.70 -11.15 14.16
C SER A 67 17.37 -10.09 13.31
N ILE A 68 17.63 -8.92 13.90
CA ILE A 68 18.31 -7.79 13.28
C ILE A 68 19.59 -7.54 14.07
N ARG A 69 20.70 -7.37 13.38
CA ARG A 69 22.01 -7.10 13.95
C ARG A 69 22.38 -5.64 13.75
N CYS A 70 23.26 -5.12 14.60
CA CYS A 70 23.87 -3.81 14.38
C CYS A 70 24.56 -3.80 12.99
N GLY A 71 24.36 -2.72 12.22
CA GLY A 71 24.83 -2.57 10.85
C GLY A 71 23.91 -3.16 9.76
N ASP A 72 22.85 -3.85 10.14
CA ASP A 72 21.86 -4.32 9.13
C ASP A 72 21.08 -3.16 8.55
N ILE A 73 20.83 -3.23 7.23
CA ILE A 73 20.09 -2.20 6.49
C ILE A 73 18.66 -2.65 6.25
N LEU A 74 17.73 -1.79 6.69
CA LEU A 74 16.30 -1.91 6.47
C LEU A 74 15.85 -0.79 5.53
N TYR A 75 14.82 -1.04 4.74
CA TYR A 75 14.19 -0.03 3.90
C TYR A 75 12.74 0.16 4.32
N LEU A 76 12.41 1.35 4.81
CA LEU A 76 11.04 1.78 5.03
C LEU A 76 10.54 2.43 3.74
N HIS A 77 9.56 1.79 3.11
CA HIS A 77 8.90 2.30 1.91
C HIS A 77 7.59 2.97 2.32
N VAL A 78 7.38 4.19 1.83
CA VAL A 78 6.17 4.96 2.06
C VAL A 78 5.62 5.36 0.71
N SER A 79 4.38 4.96 0.39
CA SER A 79 3.65 5.47 -0.77
C SER A 79 2.60 6.45 -0.31
N VAL A 80 2.50 7.60 -0.96
CA VAL A 80 1.60 8.71 -0.59
C VAL A 80 0.87 9.19 -1.84
N TRP A 81 -0.40 9.56 -1.66
CA TRP A 81 -1.23 10.15 -2.72
C TRP A 81 -1.97 11.41 -2.24
N HIS A 82 -1.24 12.25 -1.44
CA HIS A 82 -1.67 13.57 -0.99
C HIS A 82 -0.49 14.53 -0.95
N SER A 83 -0.64 15.74 -1.50
CA SER A 83 0.47 16.68 -1.69
C SER A 83 1.03 17.24 -0.39
N GLU A 84 0.18 17.57 0.58
CA GLU A 84 0.65 18.07 1.89
C GLU A 84 1.49 17.02 2.60
N LEU A 85 1.01 15.76 2.66
CA LEU A 85 1.76 14.68 3.26
C LEU A 85 3.07 14.38 2.50
N TRP A 86 3.08 14.58 1.17
CA TRP A 86 4.29 14.50 0.37
C TRP A 86 5.29 15.60 0.75
N GLY A 87 4.81 16.83 0.97
CA GLY A 87 5.64 17.95 1.44
C GLY A 87 6.36 17.64 2.76
N LEU A 88 5.68 16.99 3.70
CA LEU A 88 6.34 16.53 4.94
C LEU A 88 7.44 15.51 4.66
N LEU A 89 7.22 14.57 3.73
CA LEU A 89 8.24 13.57 3.39
C LEU A 89 9.48 14.19 2.73
N GLU A 90 9.32 15.26 1.97
CA GLU A 90 10.44 15.99 1.35
C GLU A 90 11.29 16.76 2.38
N GLY A 91 10.71 17.06 3.54
CA GLY A 91 11.39 17.76 4.65
C GLY A 91 12.15 16.84 5.62
N ILE A 92 12.17 15.52 5.42
CA ILE A 92 12.81 14.59 6.35
C ILE A 92 14.32 14.86 6.47
N PRO A 93 14.85 15.13 7.69
CA PRO A 93 16.27 15.36 7.88
C PRO A 93 17.08 14.06 7.73
N GLU A 94 18.28 14.17 7.19
CA GLU A 94 19.27 13.10 7.20
C GLU A 94 19.79 12.87 8.65
N ASP A 95 20.32 11.69 8.92
CA ASP A 95 20.90 11.29 10.22
C ASP A 95 19.91 11.20 11.40
N LEU A 96 18.59 11.20 11.13
CA LEU A 96 17.57 11.06 12.17
C LEU A 96 17.59 9.66 12.77
N GLU A 97 17.53 9.58 14.11
CA GLU A 97 17.29 8.31 14.82
C GLU A 97 15.80 7.92 14.73
N VAL A 98 15.55 6.67 14.32
CA VAL A 98 14.21 6.09 14.20
C VAL A 98 14.13 4.83 15.05
N VAL A 99 13.09 4.73 15.89
CA VAL A 99 12.94 3.63 16.85
C VAL A 99 11.74 2.74 16.51
N PHE A 100 11.97 1.44 16.38
CA PHE A 100 10.94 0.41 16.20
C PHE A 100 10.85 -0.45 17.48
N GLY A 101 10.12 0.02 18.47
CA GLY A 101 10.05 -0.62 19.78
C GLY A 101 11.39 -0.55 20.54
N ARG A 102 12.20 -1.63 20.51
CA ARG A 102 13.55 -1.66 21.12
C ARG A 102 14.67 -1.59 20.08
N LEU A 103 14.36 -1.67 18.82
CA LEU A 103 15.32 -1.54 17.74
C LEU A 103 15.53 -0.05 17.44
N ARG A 104 16.77 0.41 17.58
CA ARG A 104 17.21 1.77 17.22
C ARG A 104 17.85 1.71 15.84
N THR A 105 17.49 2.65 14.98
CA THR A 105 18.05 2.77 13.63
C THR A 105 18.37 4.23 13.34
N SER A 106 19.28 4.48 12.41
CA SER A 106 19.58 5.83 11.89
C SER A 106 19.23 5.87 10.41
N ILE A 107 18.70 6.99 9.94
CA ILE A 107 18.51 7.24 8.49
C ILE A 107 19.89 7.40 7.87
N ILE A 108 20.19 6.58 6.86
CA ILE A 108 21.45 6.62 6.10
C ILE A 108 21.26 7.04 4.66
N GLY A 109 20.03 7.33 4.27
CA GLY A 109 19.69 7.85 2.95
C GLY A 109 18.21 7.83 2.68
N ILE A 110 17.77 8.76 1.85
CA ILE A 110 16.38 8.91 1.42
C ILE A 110 16.36 8.93 -0.11
N ARG A 111 15.43 8.19 -0.70
CA ARG A 111 15.22 8.16 -2.14
C ARG A 111 13.76 8.40 -2.46
N TYR A 112 13.51 9.36 -3.31
CA TYR A 112 12.20 9.68 -3.88
C TYR A 112 12.05 8.97 -5.23
N GLY A 113 10.85 8.41 -5.50
CA GLY A 113 10.55 7.63 -6.68
C GLY A 113 10.40 6.13 -6.40
N ALA A 114 10.63 5.27 -7.41
CA ALA A 114 10.42 3.83 -7.30
C ALA A 114 11.26 3.18 -6.19
N PRO A 115 10.66 2.32 -5.35
CA PRO A 115 11.36 1.66 -4.24
C PRO A 115 12.47 0.72 -4.74
N PHE A 116 13.53 0.58 -3.93
CA PHE A 116 14.55 -0.44 -4.13
C PHE A 116 13.90 -1.83 -4.08
N ASN A 117 13.95 -2.60 -5.17
CA ASN A 117 13.51 -4.01 -5.24
C ASN A 117 12.00 -4.30 -5.16
N LEU A 118 11.12 -3.32 -5.15
CA LEU A 118 9.70 -3.59 -5.36
C LEU A 118 9.34 -3.43 -6.85
N PRO A 119 8.41 -4.24 -7.39
CA PRO A 119 7.99 -4.15 -8.78
C PRO A 119 7.05 -2.95 -9.05
N LEU A 120 6.98 -2.01 -8.14
CA LEU A 120 6.25 -0.76 -8.26
C LEU A 120 7.05 0.16 -9.18
N LYS A 121 6.64 0.24 -10.44
CA LYS A 121 7.33 1.00 -11.50
C LYS A 121 6.61 2.29 -11.89
N VAL A 122 5.72 2.79 -11.08
CA VAL A 122 4.96 4.01 -11.36
C VAL A 122 5.33 5.05 -10.32
N ASP A 123 5.91 6.17 -10.76
CA ASP A 123 6.46 7.18 -9.87
C ASP A 123 5.50 8.38 -9.67
N ASN A 124 4.45 8.50 -10.49
CA ASN A 124 3.45 9.56 -10.34
C ASN A 124 2.14 9.21 -11.07
N GLU A 125 1.11 10.02 -10.80
CA GLU A 125 -0.22 9.87 -11.40
C GLU A 125 -0.21 9.95 -12.93
N LEU A 126 0.57 10.88 -13.49
CA LEU A 126 0.68 11.05 -14.94
C LEU A 126 1.29 9.81 -15.61
N GLU A 127 2.27 9.19 -14.97
CA GLU A 127 2.86 7.94 -15.46
C GLU A 127 1.85 6.79 -15.40
N LEU A 128 1.06 6.70 -14.32
CA LEU A 128 -0.02 5.72 -14.19
C LEU A 128 -1.01 5.84 -15.37
N ILE A 129 -1.49 7.06 -15.61
CA ILE A 129 -2.43 7.37 -16.69
C ILE A 129 -1.79 7.14 -18.06
N SER A 130 -0.58 7.63 -18.27
CA SER A 130 0.17 7.48 -19.53
C SER A 130 0.42 6.02 -19.91
N ARG A 131 0.85 5.22 -18.96
CA ARG A 131 1.03 3.76 -19.18
C ARG A 131 -0.27 3.10 -19.59
N ARG A 132 -1.38 3.52 -19.01
CA ARG A 132 -2.68 2.96 -19.34
C ARG A 132 -3.15 3.38 -20.72
N LEU A 133 -3.02 4.66 -21.07
CA LEU A 133 -3.41 5.18 -22.39
C LEU A 133 -2.59 4.58 -23.53
N SER A 134 -1.33 4.22 -23.24
CA SER A 134 -0.42 3.58 -24.22
C SER A 134 -0.61 2.07 -24.31
N ALA A 135 -1.30 1.44 -23.37
CA ALA A 135 -1.50 -0.01 -23.34
C ALA A 135 -2.71 -0.42 -24.18
N LYS A 136 -2.63 -1.59 -24.84
CA LYS A 136 -3.80 -2.22 -25.43
C LYS A 136 -4.82 -2.56 -24.35
N GLN A 137 -6.10 -2.56 -24.72
CA GLN A 137 -7.19 -2.92 -23.82
C GLN A 137 -6.93 -4.28 -23.17
N ALA A 138 -6.84 -4.30 -21.85
CA ALA A 138 -6.63 -5.54 -21.11
C ALA A 138 -7.92 -6.38 -21.10
N LYS A 139 -7.77 -7.69 -21.17
CA LYS A 139 -8.88 -8.65 -21.03
C LYS A 139 -8.99 -9.22 -19.63
N ARG A 140 -7.86 -9.24 -18.90
CA ARG A 140 -7.78 -9.75 -17.51
C ARG A 140 -6.92 -8.86 -16.65
N ILE A 141 -7.26 -8.81 -15.37
CA ILE A 141 -6.46 -8.22 -14.30
C ILE A 141 -6.18 -9.33 -13.28
N THR A 142 -4.91 -9.54 -12.97
CA THR A 142 -4.50 -10.41 -11.87
C THR A 142 -4.00 -9.58 -10.71
N PHE A 143 -4.64 -9.72 -9.55
CA PHE A 143 -4.18 -9.20 -8.27
C PHE A 143 -3.46 -10.32 -7.51
N GLU A 144 -2.19 -10.10 -7.18
CA GLU A 144 -1.42 -10.95 -6.28
C GLU A 144 -1.33 -10.25 -4.92
N PHE A 145 -2.15 -10.70 -3.97
CA PHE A 145 -2.16 -10.17 -2.61
C PHE A 145 -0.99 -10.77 -1.82
N MET A 146 0.01 -9.96 -1.56
CA MET A 146 1.24 -10.37 -0.87
C MET A 146 1.09 -10.29 0.65
N MET A 147 0.23 -9.41 1.14
CA MET A 147 -0.07 -9.24 2.56
C MET A 147 -1.55 -9.54 2.84
N PRO A 148 -1.88 -10.02 4.06
CA PRO A 148 -3.26 -10.32 4.43
C PRO A 148 -4.17 -9.15 4.16
N THR A 149 -5.26 -9.42 3.46
CA THR A 149 -6.24 -8.43 3.01
C THR A 149 -7.62 -8.82 3.52
N SER A 150 -8.36 -7.87 4.05
CA SER A 150 -9.76 -8.03 4.43
C SER A 150 -10.51 -6.73 4.20
N PHE A 151 -11.83 -6.82 4.17
CA PHE A 151 -12.73 -5.67 4.05
C PHE A 151 -13.67 -5.59 5.25
N ASN A 152 -14.18 -4.41 5.54
CA ASN A 152 -15.21 -4.25 6.56
C ASN A 152 -16.51 -4.88 6.09
N GLY A 153 -17.09 -5.75 6.93
CA GLY A 153 -18.43 -6.29 6.73
C GLY A 153 -19.32 -5.96 7.93
N THR A 154 -20.62 -6.10 7.76
CA THR A 154 -21.62 -5.80 8.80
C THR A 154 -21.47 -6.67 10.05
N HIS A 155 -21.02 -7.93 9.87
CA HIS A 155 -20.88 -8.91 10.96
C HIS A 155 -19.44 -9.35 11.22
N GLY A 156 -18.46 -8.56 10.74
CA GLY A 156 -17.03 -8.88 10.88
C GLY A 156 -16.28 -8.71 9.57
N ASP A 157 -15.02 -9.13 9.55
CA ASP A 157 -14.17 -8.98 8.39
C ASP A 157 -14.54 -9.93 7.26
N ILE A 158 -14.63 -9.41 6.03
CA ILE A 158 -14.79 -10.20 4.81
C ILE A 158 -13.40 -10.61 4.34
N THR A 159 -13.15 -11.92 4.26
CA THR A 159 -11.83 -12.52 3.96
C THR A 159 -11.77 -13.16 2.57
N PHE A 160 -12.58 -12.68 1.65
CA PHE A 160 -12.57 -13.11 0.25
C PHE A 160 -12.80 -11.90 -0.67
N PRO A 161 -11.99 -11.71 -1.74
CA PRO A 161 -12.13 -10.57 -2.63
C PRO A 161 -13.25 -10.79 -3.64
N THR A 162 -14.17 -9.86 -3.69
CA THR A 162 -15.05 -9.67 -4.85
C THR A 162 -14.59 -8.43 -5.63
N SER A 163 -14.92 -8.35 -6.92
CA SER A 163 -14.65 -7.16 -7.73
C SER A 163 -15.20 -5.88 -7.08
N SER A 164 -16.44 -5.92 -6.59
CA SER A 164 -17.07 -4.77 -5.94
C SER A 164 -16.32 -4.32 -4.67
N LEU A 165 -15.85 -5.25 -3.84
CA LEU A 165 -15.07 -4.90 -2.63
C LEU A 165 -13.70 -4.30 -2.98
N ILE A 166 -13.01 -4.89 -3.97
CA ILE A 166 -11.71 -4.40 -4.44
C ILE A 166 -11.85 -2.97 -4.95
N PHE A 167 -12.75 -2.74 -5.92
CA PHE A 167 -12.87 -1.45 -6.58
C PHE A 167 -13.52 -0.38 -5.69
N SER A 168 -14.45 -0.75 -4.80
CA SER A 168 -14.94 0.18 -3.76
C SER A 168 -13.83 0.64 -2.83
N SER A 169 -12.96 -0.28 -2.38
CA SER A 169 -11.79 0.09 -1.55
C SER A 169 -10.82 1.02 -2.28
N LEU A 170 -10.63 0.82 -3.58
CA LEU A 170 -9.73 1.64 -4.40
C LEU A 170 -10.31 3.04 -4.63
N VAL A 171 -11.61 3.16 -4.91
CA VAL A 171 -12.29 4.46 -5.04
C VAL A 171 -12.26 5.23 -3.73
N ASP A 172 -12.55 4.58 -2.60
CA ASP A 172 -12.50 5.24 -1.31
C ASP A 172 -11.10 5.84 -1.03
N LYS A 173 -10.03 5.11 -1.40
CA LYS A 173 -8.65 5.58 -1.27
C LYS A 173 -8.28 6.66 -2.27
N TRP A 174 -8.75 6.53 -3.51
CA TRP A 174 -8.57 7.54 -4.54
C TRP A 174 -9.14 8.88 -4.10
N ASN A 175 -10.40 8.88 -3.61
CA ASN A 175 -11.14 10.08 -3.25
C ASN A 175 -10.66 10.75 -1.95
N VAL A 176 -9.89 10.06 -1.12
CA VAL A 176 -9.23 10.65 0.07
C VAL A 176 -7.95 11.39 -0.30
N GLY A 177 -7.33 11.05 -1.41
CA GLY A 177 -6.17 11.75 -1.94
C GLY A 177 -6.54 13.02 -2.70
N ASP A 178 -5.54 13.79 -3.09
CA ASP A 178 -5.68 14.96 -3.97
C ASP A 178 -5.44 14.56 -5.44
N MET A 179 -6.08 13.48 -5.88
CA MET A 179 -6.05 13.04 -7.27
C MET A 179 -6.87 14.00 -8.14
N ALA A 180 -6.57 14.04 -9.45
CA ALA A 180 -7.12 15.04 -10.36
C ALA A 180 -8.66 15.09 -10.39
N ASP A 181 -9.31 13.94 -10.25
CA ASP A 181 -10.78 13.82 -10.32
C ASP A 181 -11.31 12.98 -9.15
N VAL A 182 -12.45 13.40 -8.61
CA VAL A 182 -13.23 12.59 -7.66
C VAL A 182 -14.04 11.56 -8.44
N LEU A 183 -13.92 10.29 -8.07
CA LEU A 183 -14.60 9.19 -8.72
C LEU A 183 -15.95 8.90 -8.06
N ASP A 184 -17.00 8.72 -8.88
CA ASP A 184 -18.31 8.28 -8.41
C ASP A 184 -18.26 6.80 -8.01
N LYS A 185 -18.49 6.56 -6.72
CA LYS A 185 -18.44 5.21 -6.14
C LYS A 185 -19.53 4.29 -6.64
N ASP A 186 -20.73 4.81 -6.92
CA ASP A 186 -21.84 3.99 -7.40
C ASP A 186 -21.64 3.62 -8.88
N LEU A 187 -21.12 4.53 -9.68
CA LEU A 187 -20.68 4.22 -11.05
C LEU A 187 -19.63 3.10 -11.04
N ILE A 188 -18.57 3.24 -10.24
CA ILE A 188 -17.51 2.22 -10.17
C ILE A 188 -18.05 0.88 -9.69
N ARG A 189 -18.97 0.87 -8.73
CA ARG A 189 -19.62 -0.35 -8.26
C ARG A 189 -20.40 -1.04 -9.36
N SER A 190 -21.18 -0.29 -10.17
CA SER A 190 -21.92 -0.84 -11.30
C SER A 190 -21.00 -1.42 -12.38
N VAL A 191 -19.86 -0.77 -12.64
CA VAL A 191 -18.84 -1.31 -13.57
C VAL A 191 -18.20 -2.56 -12.99
N ALA A 192 -17.88 -2.57 -11.69
CA ALA A 192 -17.28 -3.72 -11.02
C ALA A 192 -18.18 -4.97 -11.03
N GLU A 193 -19.49 -4.85 -11.11
CA GLU A 193 -20.42 -5.97 -11.28
C GLU A 193 -20.24 -6.73 -12.60
N LYS A 194 -19.73 -6.06 -13.64
CA LYS A 194 -19.40 -6.67 -14.93
C LYS A 194 -18.05 -7.42 -14.91
N VAL A 195 -17.26 -7.20 -13.86
CA VAL A 195 -15.93 -7.81 -13.68
C VAL A 195 -16.09 -9.14 -12.95
N THR A 196 -15.73 -10.23 -13.61
CA THR A 196 -15.95 -11.58 -13.07
C THR A 196 -14.67 -12.26 -12.63
N LEU A 197 -14.67 -12.86 -11.44
CA LEU A 197 -13.56 -13.71 -11.00
C LEU A 197 -13.48 -14.97 -11.89
N GLU A 198 -12.36 -15.12 -12.61
CA GLU A 198 -12.16 -16.23 -13.55
C GLU A 198 -11.32 -17.36 -12.93
N ARG A 199 -10.29 -16.97 -12.15
CA ARG A 199 -9.38 -17.93 -11.50
C ARG A 199 -8.85 -17.35 -10.21
N TRP A 200 -8.66 -18.21 -9.21
CA TRP A 200 -7.97 -17.82 -7.99
C TRP A 200 -7.17 -18.98 -7.39
N GLU A 201 -6.13 -18.62 -6.65
CA GLU A 201 -5.31 -19.50 -5.83
C GLU A 201 -4.89 -18.71 -4.60
N GLY A 202 -5.25 -19.19 -3.42
CA GLY A 202 -4.94 -18.48 -2.19
C GLY A 202 -5.46 -19.16 -0.95
N HIS A 203 -5.18 -18.56 0.18
CA HIS A 203 -5.61 -19.03 1.48
C HIS A 203 -5.80 -17.86 2.45
N THR A 204 -6.42 -18.10 3.58
CA THR A 204 -6.48 -17.12 4.67
C THR A 204 -5.21 -17.17 5.51
N LYS A 205 -4.75 -16.01 5.95
CA LYS A 205 -3.61 -15.86 6.85
C LYS A 205 -3.98 -14.91 7.98
N ARG A 206 -3.69 -15.32 9.22
CA ARG A 206 -3.89 -14.47 10.40
C ARG A 206 -2.61 -13.75 10.75
N VAL A 207 -2.72 -12.47 11.04
CA VAL A 207 -1.62 -11.63 11.57
C VAL A 207 -2.03 -11.01 12.90
N PHE A 208 -1.06 -10.81 13.79
CA PHE A 208 -1.26 -10.18 15.07
C PHE A 208 -0.57 -8.82 15.08
N TYR A 209 -1.30 -7.77 15.47
CA TYR A 209 -0.80 -6.40 15.54
C TYR A 209 -0.92 -5.78 16.94
N GLY A 210 -1.05 -6.61 17.95
CA GLY A 210 -1.10 -6.30 19.38
C GLY A 210 -1.17 -7.58 20.20
N ARG A 211 -1.19 -7.48 21.53
CA ARG A 211 -1.18 -8.67 22.40
C ARG A 211 -2.35 -9.61 22.10
N ASP A 212 -3.57 -9.05 21.93
CA ASP A 212 -4.80 -9.81 21.76
C ASP A 212 -5.57 -9.42 20.50
N ARG A 213 -4.98 -8.60 19.63
CA ARG A 213 -5.62 -8.12 18.40
C ARG A 213 -5.01 -8.79 17.18
N GLY A 214 -5.82 -9.56 16.48
CA GLY A 214 -5.44 -10.20 15.23
C GLY A 214 -6.44 -9.89 14.13
N LEU A 215 -5.97 -9.93 12.90
CA LEU A 215 -6.77 -9.83 11.70
C LEU A 215 -6.54 -11.10 10.86
N THR A 216 -7.62 -11.70 10.40
CA THR A 216 -7.57 -12.74 9.38
C THR A 216 -7.86 -12.08 8.04
N GLY A 217 -7.00 -12.29 7.06
CA GLY A 217 -7.18 -11.82 5.70
C GLY A 217 -6.85 -12.93 4.70
N PHE A 218 -7.16 -12.71 3.45
CA PHE A 218 -6.73 -13.59 2.35
C PHE A 218 -5.39 -13.12 1.78
N VAL A 219 -4.63 -14.05 1.23
CA VAL A 219 -3.44 -13.85 0.40
C VAL A 219 -3.53 -14.74 -0.83
N GLY A 220 -2.82 -14.40 -1.90
CA GLY A 220 -2.77 -15.21 -3.12
C GLY A 220 -3.10 -14.44 -4.39
N LYS A 221 -3.36 -15.17 -5.48
CA LYS A 221 -3.60 -14.64 -6.82
C LYS A 221 -5.06 -14.77 -7.22
N PHE A 222 -5.63 -13.68 -7.67
CA PHE A 222 -7.03 -13.60 -8.11
C PHE A 222 -7.07 -12.92 -9.48
N THR A 223 -7.49 -13.67 -10.50
CA THR A 223 -7.58 -13.19 -11.89
C THR A 223 -9.04 -12.89 -12.23
N PHE A 224 -9.28 -11.66 -12.62
CA PHE A 224 -10.59 -11.16 -13.01
C PHE A 224 -10.65 -10.91 -14.51
N ASN A 225 -11.74 -11.34 -15.14
CA ASN A 225 -12.05 -11.08 -16.54
C ASN A 225 -12.76 -9.73 -16.66
N ILE A 226 -12.21 -8.86 -17.52
CA ILE A 226 -12.70 -7.50 -17.81
C ILE A 226 -13.04 -7.31 -19.29
N SER A 227 -13.10 -8.39 -20.06
CA SER A 227 -13.32 -8.33 -21.53
C SER A 227 -14.72 -7.83 -21.94
N LYS A 228 -15.67 -7.79 -20.99
CA LYS A 228 -17.04 -7.30 -21.21
C LYS A 228 -17.20 -5.80 -20.98
N LEU A 229 -16.17 -5.12 -20.51
CA LEU A 229 -16.17 -3.69 -20.25
C LEU A 229 -16.05 -2.89 -21.55
N THR A 230 -16.70 -1.73 -21.61
CA THR A 230 -16.43 -0.75 -22.67
C THR A 230 -14.97 -0.26 -22.58
N GLU A 231 -14.51 0.50 -23.55
CA GLU A 231 -13.15 1.01 -23.54
C GLU A 231 -12.91 1.94 -22.35
N GLU A 232 -13.83 2.86 -22.08
CA GLU A 232 -13.78 3.81 -20.97
C GLU A 232 -13.83 3.09 -19.61
N GLU A 233 -14.74 2.13 -19.44
CA GLU A 233 -14.84 1.30 -18.24
C GLU A 233 -13.55 0.50 -18.01
N ASN A 234 -12.98 -0.08 -19.06
CA ASN A 234 -11.74 -0.83 -19.01
C ASN A 234 -10.55 0.06 -18.59
N GLN A 235 -10.48 1.28 -19.15
CA GLN A 235 -9.47 2.26 -18.78
C GLN A 235 -9.57 2.62 -17.28
N LEU A 236 -10.75 2.96 -16.82
CA LEU A 236 -11.00 3.36 -15.43
C LEU A 236 -10.66 2.23 -14.43
N ILE A 237 -11.15 1.03 -14.68
CA ILE A 237 -10.89 -0.16 -13.84
C ILE A 237 -9.39 -0.51 -13.83
N THR A 238 -8.71 -0.35 -14.96
CA THR A 238 -7.27 -0.64 -15.05
C THR A 238 -6.44 0.40 -14.31
N ILE A 239 -6.77 1.70 -14.41
CA ILE A 239 -6.10 2.76 -13.65
C ILE A 239 -6.26 2.51 -12.15
N LEU A 240 -7.47 2.24 -11.69
CA LEU A 240 -7.72 1.91 -10.28
C LEU A 240 -6.97 0.67 -9.83
N ALA A 241 -6.91 -0.38 -10.65
CA ALA A 241 -6.15 -1.58 -10.32
C ALA A 241 -4.65 -1.28 -10.17
N LEU A 242 -4.06 -0.51 -11.09
CA LEU A 242 -2.66 -0.09 -11.02
C LEU A 242 -2.39 0.81 -9.79
N PHE A 243 -3.29 1.73 -9.49
CA PHE A 243 -3.25 2.55 -8.28
C PHE A 243 -3.22 1.69 -7.01
N GLY A 244 -3.90 0.53 -7.01
CA GLY A 244 -3.89 -0.43 -5.92
C GLY A 244 -2.50 -0.91 -5.49
N GLN A 245 -1.51 -0.88 -6.39
CA GLN A 245 -0.12 -1.23 -6.06
C GLN A 245 0.53 -0.22 -5.10
N HIS A 246 0.07 1.03 -5.13
CA HIS A 246 0.56 2.12 -4.27
C HIS A 246 -0.24 2.23 -2.98
N CYS A 247 -1.57 2.25 -3.09
CA CYS A 247 -2.45 2.50 -1.96
C CYS A 247 -2.81 1.23 -1.16
N GLY A 248 -2.48 0.05 -1.69
CA GLY A 248 -2.95 -1.23 -1.15
C GLY A 248 -4.47 -1.39 -1.29
N ILE A 249 -5.01 -2.56 -0.96
CA ILE A 249 -6.45 -2.87 -1.05
C ILE A 249 -6.96 -3.33 0.31
N GLY A 250 -8.18 -2.92 0.68
CA GLY A 250 -8.81 -3.29 1.94
C GLY A 250 -8.31 -2.49 3.13
N ARG A 251 -8.43 -3.07 4.32
CA ARG A 251 -8.21 -2.42 5.62
C ARG A 251 -6.73 -2.32 6.00
N LEU A 252 -6.43 -1.34 6.85
CA LEU A 252 -5.13 -1.16 7.50
C LEU A 252 -3.93 -1.09 6.53
N SER A 253 -4.13 -0.55 5.33
CA SER A 253 -3.05 -0.35 4.37
C SER A 253 -1.99 0.64 4.88
N SER A 254 -2.37 1.64 5.68
CA SER A 254 -1.44 2.53 6.39
C SER A 254 -0.57 1.83 7.45
N GLN A 255 -0.85 0.56 7.74
CA GLN A 255 -0.03 -0.32 8.57
C GLN A 255 0.60 -1.46 7.75
N GLY A 256 0.58 -1.40 6.40
CA GLY A 256 1.24 -2.37 5.52
C GLY A 256 0.44 -3.62 5.19
N LEU A 257 -0.86 -3.70 5.55
CA LEU A 257 -1.76 -4.75 5.05
C LEU A 257 -2.28 -4.40 3.65
N GLY A 258 -2.84 -5.38 2.97
CA GLY A 258 -3.46 -5.17 1.66
C GLY A 258 -2.49 -4.87 0.53
N GLN A 259 -1.19 -5.11 0.71
CA GLN A 259 -0.20 -4.92 -0.35
C GLN A 259 -0.46 -5.89 -1.50
N VAL A 260 -0.49 -5.35 -2.71
CA VAL A 260 -0.86 -6.09 -3.91
C VAL A 260 0.08 -5.77 -5.08
N ARG A 261 0.33 -6.80 -5.90
CA ARG A 261 0.94 -6.64 -7.22
C ARG A 261 -0.14 -6.84 -8.27
N VAL A 262 -0.15 -6.00 -9.30
CA VAL A 262 -1.13 -6.06 -10.38
C VAL A 262 -0.46 -6.43 -11.70
N THR A 263 -1.05 -7.39 -12.42
CA THR A 263 -0.62 -7.78 -13.77
C THR A 263 -1.80 -7.67 -14.72
N LEU A 264 -1.60 -6.97 -15.83
CA LEU A 264 -2.57 -6.83 -16.90
C LEU A 264 -2.25 -7.83 -18.01
N GLN A 265 -3.29 -8.47 -18.56
CA GLN A 265 -3.15 -9.46 -19.64
C GLN A 265 -4.07 -9.10 -20.81
N ASN A 266 -3.50 -9.12 -22.03
CA ASN A 266 -4.19 -8.76 -23.27
C ASN A 266 -4.70 -9.98 -24.06
N LYS A 267 -4.37 -11.20 -23.61
CA LYS A 267 -4.78 -12.46 -24.25
C LYS A 267 -5.85 -13.20 -23.46
#